data_80f0d5f64cb88cb9e31d620b2c239747
#
_entry.id   80f0d5f64cb88cb9e31d620b2c239747
#
_cell.length_a   1.000
_cell.length_b   1.000
_cell.length_c   1.000
_cell.angle_alpha   90.00
_cell.angle_beta   90.00
_cell.angle_gamma   90.00
#
_symmetry.space_group_name_H-M   'P 1'
#
loop_
_entity.id
_entity.type
_entity.pdbx_description
1 polymer ?
#
loop_
_entity_poly.entity_id
_entity_poly.type
_entity_poly.pdbx_seq_one_letter_code
_entity_poly.pdbx_strand_id
1 'polypeptide(L)'
;MSRRLDRVVGILLAAAAAAAGASGADGGWLEVPAPGFAAVARDLAPGAQVRLSGLHDPDAARSETFVGRRFEIFAPDARLVARDANAERDLARPHDARFRGAFEGVAGSRVLISVLADGTLRGIAADWTGFSLILPGADGAPQVRRVDAARRPAHPFRCDQAELAGAAVPPVDFDAVLRAAPPAGTFAGLAAAPSYTARVAIDSDFEFYSLFGDTIDAVEYVADLMAFLSILYEEEVDTSMQVSYLRLWTTAADPWNQASSTCNLFDFGKHWNDNMAGQSRTIAHMMSGKNSGGGVAWRGVLCGGPFNYDTTGSGCSFSGVGNYGGAYGYTGSMDGDFTYENPTVVWDLMATSHEIGHNFSSKHTHCYAGNGGNPSQVDRCYVNEQSAGDSCNAATQNWNGSGCACDPGSAPAALPGPGSTTGGSPGQANGTVMSYCHLLGGVTANVSYTLGMGHPSGVAPDRVPAAMLSHVVARAASYPSCLPFVPGSSVLFRHGFENASTTGWSTAVP
;
A
#
# COMPACT_ATOMS: atom_id res chain seq x y z
N MET A 1 -35.11 -31.66 -15.51
CA MET A 1 -33.96 -30.76 -15.42
C MET A 1 -34.28 -29.28 -15.78
N SER A 2 -35.33 -28.97 -16.53
CA SER A 2 -35.66 -27.60 -17.00
C SER A 2 -36.22 -26.65 -15.88
N ARG A 3 -36.97 -27.18 -14.92
CA ARG A 3 -37.63 -26.35 -13.88
C ARG A 3 -36.72 -25.76 -12.78
N ARG A 4 -35.45 -26.22 -12.66
CA ARG A 4 -34.49 -25.65 -11.71
C ARG A 4 -33.67 -24.48 -12.30
N LEU A 5 -33.46 -24.47 -13.62
CA LEU A 5 -32.81 -23.35 -14.30
C LEU A 5 -33.69 -22.10 -14.28
N ASP A 6 -34.99 -22.25 -14.50
CA ASP A 6 -35.92 -21.11 -14.56
C ASP A 6 -36.05 -20.35 -13.22
N ARG A 7 -35.84 -21.04 -12.08
CA ARG A 7 -35.86 -20.37 -10.77
C ARG A 7 -34.56 -19.62 -10.46
N VAL A 8 -33.41 -20.09 -10.93
CA VAL A 8 -32.12 -19.40 -10.74
C VAL A 8 -32.07 -18.16 -11.63
N VAL A 9 -32.51 -18.25 -12.86
CA VAL A 9 -32.60 -17.10 -13.79
C VAL A 9 -33.62 -16.08 -13.29
N GLY A 10 -34.73 -16.51 -12.72
CA GLY A 10 -35.74 -15.60 -12.15
C GLY A 10 -35.25 -14.80 -10.93
N ILE A 11 -34.39 -15.40 -10.09
CA ILE A 11 -33.80 -14.72 -8.93
C ILE A 11 -32.71 -13.75 -9.38
N LEU A 12 -31.91 -14.08 -10.40
CA LEU A 12 -30.88 -13.22 -10.97
C LEU A 12 -31.49 -12.00 -11.68
N LEU A 13 -32.60 -12.16 -12.41
CA LEU A 13 -33.31 -11.07 -13.04
C LEU A 13 -34.02 -10.15 -12.02
N ALA A 14 -34.51 -10.68 -10.90
CA ALA A 14 -35.08 -9.88 -9.82
C ALA A 14 -34.02 -9.08 -9.07
N ALA A 15 -32.79 -9.61 -8.89
CA ALA A 15 -31.67 -8.89 -8.28
C ALA A 15 -31.14 -7.78 -9.22
N ALA A 16 -31.07 -8.00 -10.51
CA ALA A 16 -30.68 -7.00 -11.50
C ALA A 16 -31.73 -5.88 -11.64
N ALA A 17 -33.02 -6.19 -11.54
CA ALA A 17 -34.10 -5.20 -11.55
C ALA A 17 -34.12 -4.38 -10.24
N ALA A 18 -33.75 -4.96 -9.10
CA ALA A 18 -33.57 -4.25 -7.84
C ALA A 18 -32.36 -3.30 -7.86
N ALA A 19 -31.26 -3.71 -8.52
CA ALA A 19 -30.06 -2.86 -8.66
C ALA A 19 -30.31 -1.63 -9.55
N ALA A 20 -31.13 -1.74 -10.58
CA ALA A 20 -31.50 -0.61 -11.43
C ALA A 20 -32.49 0.39 -10.76
N GLY A 21 -33.16 -0.05 -9.67
CA GLY A 21 -34.07 0.79 -8.87
C GLY A 21 -33.45 1.37 -7.60
N ALA A 22 -32.27 0.91 -7.19
CA ALA A 22 -31.61 1.30 -5.94
C ALA A 22 -30.74 2.55 -6.04
N SER A 23 -30.91 3.40 -7.06
CA SER A 23 -30.38 4.77 -7.04
C SER A 23 -31.24 5.72 -6.18
N GLY A 24 -31.87 5.19 -5.14
CA GLY A 24 -32.59 5.94 -4.13
C GLY A 24 -31.63 6.67 -3.20
N ALA A 25 -31.93 7.93 -2.92
CA ALA A 25 -31.20 8.86 -2.06
C ALA A 25 -31.07 8.42 -0.59
N ASP A 26 -31.39 7.18 -0.25
CA ASP A 26 -31.51 6.70 1.12
C ASP A 26 -30.36 5.77 1.59
N GLY A 27 -29.20 5.76 0.89
CA GLY A 27 -27.96 5.14 1.41
C GLY A 27 -28.04 3.66 1.80
N GLY A 28 -29.00 2.90 1.24
CA GLY A 28 -29.20 1.49 1.56
C GLY A 28 -28.09 0.58 1.04
N TRP A 29 -27.76 -0.43 1.84
CA TRP A 29 -26.83 -1.51 1.46
C TRP A 29 -27.49 -2.42 0.41
N LEU A 30 -26.71 -2.76 -0.62
CA LEU A 30 -27.07 -3.84 -1.53
C LEU A 30 -26.60 -5.18 -0.93
N GLU A 31 -27.55 -5.99 -0.45
CA GLU A 31 -27.28 -7.33 0.05
C GLU A 31 -27.16 -8.31 -1.12
N VAL A 32 -26.00 -8.93 -1.31
CA VAL A 32 -25.77 -9.87 -2.41
C VAL A 32 -25.05 -11.11 -1.88
N PRO A 33 -25.50 -12.33 -2.24
CA PRO A 33 -24.72 -13.53 -1.98
C PRO A 33 -23.51 -13.61 -2.92
N ALA A 34 -22.38 -14.10 -2.41
CA ALA A 34 -21.12 -14.16 -3.14
C ALA A 34 -21.22 -14.83 -4.54
N PRO A 35 -21.94 -15.98 -4.71
CA PRO A 35 -22.05 -16.62 -6.02
C PRO A 35 -22.75 -15.79 -7.12
N GLY A 36 -23.46 -14.72 -6.76
CA GLY A 36 -24.17 -13.86 -7.72
C GLY A 36 -23.53 -12.49 -7.92
N PHE A 37 -22.52 -12.16 -7.14
CA PHE A 37 -22.01 -10.82 -7.04
C PHE A 37 -21.36 -10.32 -8.35
N ALA A 38 -20.55 -11.15 -9.00
CA ALA A 38 -19.85 -10.77 -10.22
C ALA A 38 -20.79 -10.29 -11.34
N ALA A 39 -22.02 -10.83 -11.38
CA ALA A 39 -23.01 -10.47 -12.40
C ALA A 39 -23.53 -9.03 -12.28
N VAL A 40 -23.48 -8.43 -11.08
CA VAL A 40 -24.04 -7.09 -10.83
C VAL A 40 -22.95 -6.07 -10.47
N ALA A 41 -21.80 -6.52 -10.02
CA ALA A 41 -20.76 -5.68 -9.43
C ALA A 41 -20.23 -4.59 -10.36
N ARG A 42 -20.03 -4.93 -11.64
CA ARG A 42 -19.43 -4.02 -12.63
C ARG A 42 -20.36 -2.86 -13.03
N ASP A 43 -21.67 -3.05 -12.87
CA ASP A 43 -22.70 -2.05 -13.20
C ASP A 43 -23.03 -1.12 -12.01
N LEU A 44 -22.51 -1.40 -10.82
CA LEU A 44 -22.72 -0.54 -9.66
C LEU A 44 -21.96 0.77 -9.84
N ALA A 45 -22.56 1.89 -9.42
CA ALA A 45 -21.87 3.18 -9.46
C ALA A 45 -20.76 3.27 -8.40
N PRO A 46 -19.70 4.06 -8.62
CA PRO A 46 -18.75 4.40 -7.56
C PRO A 46 -19.46 4.95 -6.33
N GLY A 47 -19.06 4.49 -5.14
CA GLY A 47 -19.72 4.80 -3.87
C GLY A 47 -20.86 3.86 -3.48
N ALA A 48 -21.35 2.99 -4.37
CA ALA A 48 -22.36 2.00 -4.03
C ALA A 48 -21.89 1.11 -2.88
N GLN A 49 -22.74 0.97 -1.85
CA GLN A 49 -22.48 0.18 -0.67
C GLN A 49 -23.00 -1.24 -0.86
N VAL A 50 -22.15 -2.22 -0.56
CA VAL A 50 -22.48 -3.63 -0.73
C VAL A 50 -22.20 -4.42 0.54
N ARG A 51 -23.07 -5.37 0.82
CA ARG A 51 -22.86 -6.41 1.83
C ARG A 51 -22.87 -7.75 1.14
N LEU A 52 -21.69 -8.36 1.03
CA LEU A 52 -21.46 -9.61 0.34
C LEU A 52 -21.35 -10.75 1.34
N SER A 53 -22.34 -11.62 1.35
CA SER A 53 -22.43 -12.76 2.27
C SER A 53 -22.00 -14.06 1.60
N GLY A 54 -21.58 -15.05 2.41
CA GLY A 54 -21.27 -16.38 1.94
C GLY A 54 -19.90 -16.53 1.29
N LEU A 55 -18.93 -15.71 1.68
CA LEU A 55 -17.52 -15.94 1.37
C LEU A 55 -17.04 -17.09 2.26
N HIS A 56 -16.91 -18.27 1.68
CA HIS A 56 -16.61 -19.49 2.42
C HIS A 56 -15.13 -19.55 2.81
N ASP A 57 -14.86 -19.76 4.11
CA ASP A 57 -13.54 -20.09 4.62
C ASP A 57 -13.49 -21.62 4.89
N PRO A 58 -12.87 -22.41 4.01
CA PRO A 58 -12.83 -23.85 4.15
C PRO A 58 -11.94 -24.30 5.32
N ASP A 59 -10.96 -23.51 5.72
CA ASP A 59 -10.00 -23.87 6.77
C ASP A 59 -10.62 -23.65 8.16
N ALA A 60 -11.48 -22.63 8.30
CA ALA A 60 -12.20 -22.34 9.55
C ALA A 60 -13.63 -22.91 9.57
N ALA A 61 -14.10 -23.55 8.48
CA ALA A 61 -15.46 -24.07 8.30
C ALA A 61 -16.55 -23.02 8.62
N ARG A 62 -16.31 -21.78 8.25
CA ARG A 62 -17.22 -20.64 8.47
C ARG A 62 -17.38 -19.84 7.17
N SER A 63 -18.30 -18.90 7.18
CA SER A 63 -18.48 -17.95 6.09
C SER A 63 -18.28 -16.53 6.60
N GLU A 64 -17.49 -15.77 5.88
CA GLU A 64 -17.29 -14.35 6.12
C GLU A 64 -18.34 -13.52 5.38
N THR A 65 -18.63 -12.36 5.92
CA THR A 65 -19.44 -11.34 5.28
C THR A 65 -18.58 -10.10 5.05
N PHE A 66 -18.43 -9.72 3.80
CA PHE A 66 -17.76 -8.46 3.44
C PHE A 66 -18.77 -7.32 3.47
N VAL A 67 -18.40 -6.21 4.08
CA VAL A 67 -19.12 -4.94 4.01
C VAL A 67 -18.19 -3.88 3.44
N GLY A 68 -18.64 -3.21 2.37
CA GLY A 68 -17.75 -2.29 1.67
C GLY A 68 -18.48 -1.42 0.65
N ARG A 69 -17.68 -0.66 -0.09
CA ARG A 69 -18.19 0.24 -1.14
C ARG A 69 -17.35 0.15 -2.40
N ARG A 70 -18.00 0.34 -3.56
CA ARG A 70 -17.30 0.48 -4.83
C ARG A 70 -16.45 1.76 -4.85
N PHE A 71 -15.27 1.69 -5.45
CA PHE A 71 -14.41 2.83 -5.68
C PHE A 71 -13.61 2.69 -6.98
N GLU A 72 -13.02 3.80 -7.44
CA GLU A 72 -12.20 3.82 -8.63
C GLU A 72 -10.73 4.06 -8.24
N ILE A 73 -9.84 3.18 -8.70
CA ILE A 73 -8.40 3.32 -8.47
C ILE A 73 -7.72 4.17 -9.55
N PHE A 74 -8.27 4.18 -10.76
CA PHE A 74 -7.75 5.03 -11.81
C PHE A 74 -8.30 6.45 -11.69
N ALA A 75 -7.42 7.45 -11.78
CA ALA A 75 -7.85 8.84 -11.89
C ALA A 75 -8.78 9.03 -13.11
N PRO A 76 -9.73 9.98 -13.08
CA PRO A 76 -10.65 10.18 -14.21
C PRO A 76 -9.94 10.39 -15.55
N ASP A 77 -8.80 11.08 -15.53
CA ASP A 77 -7.94 11.39 -16.66
C ASP A 77 -6.74 10.43 -16.81
N ALA A 78 -6.77 9.28 -16.12
CA ALA A 78 -5.66 8.33 -16.19
C ALA A 78 -5.44 7.83 -17.61
N ARG A 79 -4.18 7.77 -18.01
CA ARG A 79 -3.73 7.24 -19.29
C ARG A 79 -3.01 5.92 -19.07
N LEU A 80 -3.48 4.87 -19.73
CA LEU A 80 -2.85 3.54 -19.72
C LEU A 80 -2.25 3.30 -21.09
N VAL A 81 -0.99 2.85 -21.14
CA VAL A 81 -0.29 2.63 -22.40
C VAL A 81 0.52 1.35 -22.40
N ALA A 82 0.61 0.73 -23.56
CA ALA A 82 1.60 -0.30 -23.86
C ALA A 82 2.68 0.29 -24.78
N ARG A 83 3.94 -0.02 -24.49
CA ARG A 83 5.10 0.41 -25.24
C ARG A 83 5.87 -0.79 -25.77
N ASP A 84 6.15 -0.80 -27.06
CA ASP A 84 7.10 -1.72 -27.67
C ASP A 84 8.35 -0.95 -28.17
N ALA A 85 9.20 -1.63 -28.94
CA ALA A 85 10.42 -1.03 -29.49
C ALA A 85 10.17 0.18 -30.41
N ASN A 86 8.99 0.25 -31.04
CA ASN A 86 8.70 1.18 -32.13
C ASN A 86 7.70 2.26 -31.74
N ALA A 87 6.69 1.91 -30.92
CA ALA A 87 5.54 2.77 -30.68
C ALA A 87 4.97 2.61 -29.26
N GLU A 88 4.29 3.65 -28.83
CA GLU A 88 3.39 3.63 -27.67
C GLU A 88 1.94 3.62 -28.17
N ARG A 89 1.12 2.77 -27.60
CA ARG A 89 -0.31 2.69 -27.91
C ARG A 89 -1.16 2.84 -26.64
N ASP A 90 -2.25 3.55 -26.73
CA ASP A 90 -3.20 3.66 -25.62
C ASP A 90 -3.90 2.31 -25.39
N LEU A 91 -4.11 1.98 -24.12
CA LEU A 91 -4.90 0.85 -23.68
C LEU A 91 -6.26 1.33 -23.18
N ALA A 92 -7.30 0.58 -23.48
CA ALA A 92 -8.59 0.77 -22.85
C ALA A 92 -8.51 0.37 -21.36
N ARG A 93 -9.25 1.07 -20.50
CA ARG A 93 -9.43 0.60 -19.11
C ARG A 93 -10.21 -0.71 -19.13
N PRO A 94 -9.79 -1.70 -18.33
CA PRO A 94 -10.58 -2.90 -18.15
C PRO A 94 -12.00 -2.56 -17.64
N HIS A 95 -12.99 -3.34 -18.07
CA HIS A 95 -14.35 -3.23 -17.53
C HIS A 95 -14.45 -4.08 -16.26
N ASP A 96 -13.85 -3.60 -15.20
CA ASP A 96 -13.72 -4.23 -13.90
C ASP A 96 -14.43 -3.39 -12.81
N ALA A 97 -14.49 -3.93 -11.60
CA ALA A 97 -15.02 -3.21 -10.45
C ALA A 97 -14.25 -3.59 -9.18
N ARG A 98 -13.93 -2.60 -8.36
CA ARG A 98 -13.24 -2.77 -7.09
C ARG A 98 -14.06 -2.25 -5.92
N PHE A 99 -14.05 -3.05 -4.85
CA PHE A 99 -14.77 -2.77 -3.61
C PHE A 99 -13.79 -2.84 -2.46
N ARG A 100 -13.80 -1.79 -1.63
CA ARG A 100 -13.00 -1.75 -0.40
C ARG A 100 -13.90 -1.79 0.83
N GLY A 101 -13.44 -2.42 1.88
CA GLY A 101 -14.18 -2.54 3.11
C GLY A 101 -13.51 -3.46 4.12
N ALA A 102 -14.32 -4.15 4.89
CA ALA A 102 -13.88 -5.03 5.97
C ALA A 102 -14.74 -6.29 6.04
N PHE A 103 -14.25 -7.32 6.71
CA PHE A 103 -15.09 -8.43 7.16
C PHE A 103 -15.86 -8.03 8.41
N GLU A 104 -17.16 -8.28 8.41
CA GLU A 104 -18.05 -7.95 9.52
C GLU A 104 -17.63 -8.70 10.79
N GLY A 105 -17.43 -7.97 11.88
CA GLY A 105 -17.02 -8.53 13.16
C GLY A 105 -15.53 -8.90 13.28
N VAL A 106 -14.70 -8.68 12.25
CA VAL A 106 -13.25 -8.91 12.27
C VAL A 106 -12.52 -7.59 12.47
N ALA A 107 -12.06 -7.35 13.69
CA ALA A 107 -11.35 -6.11 14.04
C ALA A 107 -10.05 -5.95 13.22
N GLY A 108 -9.83 -4.76 12.69
CA GLY A 108 -8.63 -4.43 11.92
C GLY A 108 -8.56 -5.08 10.55
N SER A 109 -9.66 -5.70 10.07
CA SER A 109 -9.67 -6.27 8.73
C SER A 109 -9.75 -5.17 7.66
N ARG A 110 -8.93 -5.31 6.64
CA ARG A 110 -8.95 -4.55 5.39
C ARG A 110 -9.20 -5.53 4.27
N VAL A 111 -10.16 -5.25 3.42
CA VAL A 111 -10.55 -6.16 2.36
C VAL A 111 -10.73 -5.42 1.05
N LEU A 112 -10.05 -5.90 0.03
CA LEU A 112 -10.30 -5.57 -1.37
C LEU A 112 -11.00 -6.75 -2.04
N ILE A 113 -12.09 -6.48 -2.73
CA ILE A 113 -12.72 -7.42 -3.66
C ILE A 113 -12.73 -6.78 -5.04
N SER A 114 -12.22 -7.51 -6.02
CA SER A 114 -12.20 -7.12 -7.42
C SER A 114 -13.04 -8.10 -8.25
N VAL A 115 -13.83 -7.57 -9.15
CA VAL A 115 -14.48 -8.32 -10.22
C VAL A 115 -13.80 -7.91 -11.52
N LEU A 116 -13.02 -8.81 -12.07
CA LEU A 116 -12.18 -8.59 -13.24
C LEU A 116 -13.00 -8.47 -14.53
N ALA A 117 -12.36 -8.06 -15.62
CA ALA A 117 -13.01 -7.88 -16.91
C ALA A 117 -13.64 -9.19 -17.44
N ASP A 118 -13.06 -10.34 -17.15
CA ASP A 118 -13.60 -11.66 -17.50
C ASP A 118 -14.74 -12.12 -16.57
N GLY A 119 -15.04 -11.38 -15.49
CA GLY A 119 -16.03 -11.69 -14.48
C GLY A 119 -15.50 -12.52 -13.31
N THR A 120 -14.22 -12.85 -13.27
CA THR A 120 -13.60 -13.52 -12.12
C THR A 120 -13.64 -12.62 -10.90
N LEU A 121 -14.04 -13.18 -9.75
CA LEU A 121 -13.93 -12.52 -8.45
C LEU A 121 -12.62 -12.94 -7.80
N ARG A 122 -11.79 -11.97 -7.44
CA ARG A 122 -10.61 -12.17 -6.61
C ARG A 122 -10.49 -11.07 -5.55
N GLY A 123 -9.66 -11.28 -4.54
CA GLY A 123 -9.47 -10.27 -3.51
C GLY A 123 -8.33 -10.58 -2.56
N ILE A 124 -7.95 -9.54 -1.82
CA ILE A 124 -6.94 -9.59 -0.76
C ILE A 124 -7.61 -9.10 0.51
N ALA A 125 -7.35 -9.79 1.60
CA ALA A 125 -7.72 -9.34 2.93
C ALA A 125 -6.49 -9.38 3.85
N ALA A 126 -6.43 -8.45 4.79
CA ALA A 126 -5.45 -8.43 5.87
C ALA A 126 -6.14 -8.07 7.17
N ASP A 127 -5.67 -8.67 8.26
CA ASP A 127 -6.01 -8.31 9.63
C ASP A 127 -4.72 -8.24 10.48
N TRP A 128 -4.85 -8.06 11.80
CA TRP A 128 -3.70 -8.00 12.70
C TRP A 128 -2.84 -9.28 12.72
N THR A 129 -3.35 -10.39 12.19
CA THR A 129 -2.71 -11.69 12.24
C THR A 129 -2.13 -12.15 10.90
N GLY A 130 -2.30 -11.39 9.81
CA GLY A 130 -1.69 -11.62 8.49
C GLY A 130 -2.68 -11.47 7.34
N PHE A 131 -2.43 -12.17 6.24
CA PHE A 131 -3.17 -12.04 4.99
C PHE A 131 -4.09 -13.22 4.70
N SER A 132 -5.13 -12.95 3.91
CA SER A 132 -5.95 -13.98 3.25
C SER A 132 -6.14 -13.58 1.78
N LEU A 133 -6.27 -14.57 0.90
CA LEU A 133 -6.73 -14.36 -0.47
C LEU A 133 -8.18 -14.78 -0.61
N ILE A 134 -8.89 -14.10 -1.50
CA ILE A 134 -10.26 -14.42 -1.90
C ILE A 134 -10.23 -14.81 -3.37
N LEU A 135 -10.43 -16.09 -3.66
CA LEU A 135 -10.31 -16.65 -5.01
C LEU A 135 -11.42 -17.68 -5.26
N PRO A 136 -11.78 -17.96 -6.52
CA PRO A 136 -12.71 -19.03 -6.83
C PRO A 136 -12.20 -20.38 -6.32
N GLY A 137 -13.05 -21.14 -5.65
CA GLY A 137 -12.81 -22.54 -5.33
C GLY A 137 -13.02 -23.45 -6.54
N ALA A 138 -12.85 -24.74 -6.35
CA ALA A 138 -13.02 -25.75 -7.41
C ALA A 138 -14.45 -25.79 -8.00
N ASP A 139 -15.44 -25.35 -7.25
CA ASP A 139 -16.85 -25.21 -7.66
C ASP A 139 -17.17 -23.82 -8.25
N GLY A 140 -16.17 -22.95 -8.37
CA GLY A 140 -16.29 -21.55 -8.82
C GLY A 140 -16.85 -20.60 -7.77
N ALA A 141 -17.21 -21.06 -6.56
CA ALA A 141 -17.66 -20.19 -5.49
C ALA A 141 -16.45 -19.48 -4.85
N PRO A 142 -16.57 -18.18 -4.51
CA PRO A 142 -15.49 -17.46 -3.84
C PRO A 142 -15.18 -18.06 -2.47
N GLN A 143 -13.89 -18.31 -2.22
CA GLN A 143 -13.37 -18.81 -0.96
C GLN A 143 -12.38 -17.82 -0.38
N VAL A 144 -12.37 -17.69 0.95
CA VAL A 144 -11.37 -16.94 1.71
C VAL A 144 -10.40 -17.95 2.32
N ARG A 145 -9.11 -17.83 2.01
CA ARG A 145 -8.09 -18.69 2.63
C ARG A 145 -6.96 -17.90 3.17
N ARG A 146 -6.52 -18.28 4.36
CA ARG A 146 -5.36 -17.69 5.02
C ARG A 146 -4.09 -18.02 4.24
N VAL A 147 -3.27 -16.99 4.03
CA VAL A 147 -1.92 -17.16 3.46
C VAL A 147 -1.02 -17.80 4.52
N ASP A 148 -0.35 -18.89 4.14
CA ASP A 148 0.65 -19.52 5.03
C ASP A 148 1.84 -18.58 5.24
N ALA A 149 1.96 -18.06 6.46
CA ALA A 149 3.03 -17.14 6.86
C ALA A 149 4.44 -17.74 6.76
N ALA A 150 4.57 -19.06 6.72
CA ALA A 150 5.86 -19.74 6.57
C ALA A 150 6.34 -19.78 5.10
N ARG A 151 5.46 -19.52 4.14
CA ARG A 151 5.83 -19.45 2.73
C ARG A 151 6.69 -18.22 2.47
N ARG A 152 7.89 -18.47 1.98
CA ARG A 152 8.83 -17.42 1.59
C ARG A 152 8.74 -17.20 0.09
N PRO A 153 8.80 -15.95 -0.41
CA PRO A 153 9.03 -15.71 -1.82
C PRO A 153 10.41 -16.27 -2.20
N ALA A 154 10.58 -16.60 -3.48
CA ALA A 154 11.88 -17.03 -4.00
C ALA A 154 12.96 -15.97 -3.76
N HIS A 155 12.55 -14.71 -3.73
CA HIS A 155 13.41 -13.54 -3.49
C HIS A 155 12.88 -12.79 -2.26
N PRO A 156 13.50 -12.93 -1.06
CA PRO A 156 13.10 -12.17 0.11
C PRO A 156 13.29 -10.67 -0.17
N PHE A 157 12.22 -9.91 0.06
CA PHE A 157 12.26 -8.46 -0.03
C PHE A 157 13.34 -7.90 0.91
N ARG A 158 14.19 -7.07 0.36
CA ARG A 158 15.15 -6.28 1.10
C ARG A 158 15.21 -4.90 0.44
N CYS A 159 14.94 -3.85 1.19
CA CYS A 159 15.27 -2.52 0.73
C CYS A 159 16.79 -2.39 0.71
N ASP A 160 17.37 -2.06 -0.44
CA ASP A 160 18.83 -2.23 -0.70
C ASP A 160 19.69 -1.13 -0.08
N GLN A 161 19.10 -0.12 0.60
CA GLN A 161 19.87 1.04 1.02
C GLN A 161 19.51 1.61 2.38
N ALA A 162 20.57 2.01 3.10
CA ALA A 162 20.54 3.15 3.98
C ALA A 162 19.87 4.33 3.23
N GLU A 163 18.80 4.83 3.76
CA GLU A 163 17.86 5.82 3.24
C GLU A 163 18.46 6.83 2.24
N LEU A 164 18.05 6.77 1.00
CA LEU A 164 18.30 7.83 0.04
C LEU A 164 17.51 9.08 0.48
N ALA A 165 18.20 10.01 1.14
CA ALA A 165 17.58 11.28 1.52
C ALA A 165 17.26 12.08 0.25
N GLY A 166 15.99 12.37 0.02
CA GLY A 166 15.57 13.35 -0.97
C GLY A 166 16.13 14.73 -0.67
N ALA A 167 15.95 15.69 -1.61
CA ALA A 167 16.32 17.07 -1.39
C ALA A 167 15.72 17.56 -0.07
N ALA A 168 16.51 18.32 0.70
CA ALA A 168 16.15 18.77 2.03
C ALA A 168 14.73 19.35 2.07
N VAL A 169 13.83 18.65 2.73
CA VAL A 169 12.48 19.15 3.02
C VAL A 169 12.64 20.07 4.24
N PRO A 170 12.03 21.25 4.25
CA PRO A 170 12.03 22.10 5.44
C PRO A 170 11.57 21.30 6.66
N PRO A 171 12.18 21.49 7.83
CA PRO A 171 11.75 20.80 9.04
C PRO A 171 10.27 21.09 9.29
N VAL A 172 9.49 20.03 9.42
CA VAL A 172 8.07 20.11 9.76
C VAL A 172 7.97 20.30 11.26
N ASP A 173 7.11 21.22 11.71
CA ASP A 173 6.76 21.34 13.13
C ASP A 173 5.91 20.12 13.54
N PHE A 174 6.60 19.07 14.01
CA PHE A 174 5.98 17.84 14.48
C PHE A 174 4.96 18.07 15.59
N ASP A 175 5.21 19.05 16.47
CA ASP A 175 4.29 19.37 17.55
C ASP A 175 2.99 20.00 17.03
N ALA A 176 3.05 20.76 15.96
CA ALA A 176 1.86 21.31 15.32
C ALA A 176 1.05 20.18 14.64
N VAL A 177 1.73 19.21 14.03
CA VAL A 177 1.08 18.08 13.36
C VAL A 177 0.54 17.06 14.35
N LEU A 178 1.28 16.73 15.42
CA LEU A 178 0.78 15.86 16.49
C LEU A 178 -0.43 16.48 17.22
N ARG A 179 -0.48 17.81 17.29
CA ARG A 179 -1.68 18.53 17.77
C ARG A 179 -2.85 18.47 16.79
N ALA A 180 -2.57 18.31 15.50
CA ALA A 180 -3.58 18.15 14.44
C ALA A 180 -3.89 16.69 14.10
N ALA A 181 -3.02 15.75 14.50
CA ALA A 181 -3.24 14.32 14.27
C ALA A 181 -4.35 13.80 15.20
N PRO A 182 -5.30 13.01 14.70
CA PRO A 182 -6.31 12.38 15.53
C PRO A 182 -5.63 11.39 16.48
N PRO A 183 -6.09 11.26 17.74
CA PRO A 183 -5.67 10.16 18.61
C PRO A 183 -6.04 8.83 17.97
N ALA A 184 -5.23 7.81 18.24
CA ALA A 184 -5.45 6.45 17.79
C ALA A 184 -6.89 6.01 18.11
N GLY A 185 -7.74 6.02 17.13
CA GLY A 185 -9.17 5.70 17.26
C GLY A 185 -9.48 4.39 16.56
N THR A 186 -10.38 3.67 17.13
CA THR A 186 -10.98 2.44 16.63
C THR A 186 -11.25 2.52 15.12
N PHE A 187 -10.84 1.49 14.37
CA PHE A 187 -11.23 1.28 12.98
C PHE A 187 -12.75 1.33 12.88
N ALA A 188 -13.28 2.46 12.45
CA ALA A 188 -14.65 2.54 12.00
C ALA A 188 -14.66 2.03 10.57
N GLY A 189 -15.05 0.79 10.33
CA GLY A 189 -15.30 0.28 9.00
C GLY A 189 -16.15 1.28 8.22
N LEU A 190 -15.71 1.66 7.02
CA LEU A 190 -16.29 2.73 6.18
C LEU A 190 -15.96 4.15 6.66
N ALA A 191 -14.70 4.42 6.95
CA ALA A 191 -14.21 5.75 7.25
C ALA A 191 -14.68 6.80 6.23
N ALA A 192 -14.83 8.04 6.67
CA ALA A 192 -15.04 9.20 5.79
C ALA A 192 -14.02 9.20 4.64
N ALA A 193 -14.36 9.83 3.52
CA ALA A 193 -13.44 9.94 2.40
C ALA A 193 -12.14 10.62 2.86
N PRO A 194 -10.96 10.17 2.39
CA PRO A 194 -9.68 10.76 2.77
C PRO A 194 -9.59 12.21 2.33
N SER A 195 -8.84 13.01 3.09
CA SER A 195 -8.72 14.45 2.84
C SER A 195 -7.75 14.77 1.70
N TYR A 196 -6.84 13.85 1.37
CA TYR A 196 -5.83 14.06 0.34
C TYR A 196 -5.90 12.98 -0.75
N THR A 197 -5.46 13.33 -1.95
CA THR A 197 -5.36 12.39 -3.07
C THR A 197 -3.98 12.46 -3.68
N ALA A 198 -3.24 11.36 -3.63
CA ALA A 198 -1.94 11.21 -4.29
C ALA A 198 -2.13 10.55 -5.66
N ARG A 199 -1.63 11.20 -6.70
CA ARG A 199 -1.63 10.69 -8.07
C ARG A 199 -0.34 9.91 -8.31
N VAL A 200 -0.46 8.62 -8.56
CA VAL A 200 0.66 7.72 -8.77
C VAL A 200 0.78 7.39 -10.25
N ALA A 201 1.93 7.70 -10.84
CA ALA A 201 2.28 7.23 -12.17
C ALA A 201 3.08 5.92 -12.03
N ILE A 202 2.66 4.87 -12.70
CA ILE A 202 3.32 3.57 -12.69
C ILE A 202 4.03 3.35 -14.03
N ASP A 203 5.25 2.85 -13.97
CA ASP A 203 5.99 2.34 -15.11
C ASP A 203 6.42 0.91 -14.81
N SER A 204 6.66 0.11 -15.85
CA SER A 204 7.12 -1.26 -15.68
C SER A 204 8.35 -1.54 -16.54
N ASP A 205 8.94 -2.72 -16.39
CA ASP A 205 9.85 -3.30 -17.39
C ASP A 205 9.15 -4.42 -18.17
N PHE A 206 9.87 -5.00 -19.10
CA PHE A 206 9.38 -6.14 -19.87
C PHE A 206 9.26 -7.39 -19.00
N GLU A 207 10.15 -7.56 -18.04
CA GLU A 207 10.15 -8.69 -17.14
C GLU A 207 8.87 -8.69 -16.28
N PHE A 208 8.41 -7.52 -15.80
CA PHE A 208 7.11 -7.41 -15.12
C PHE A 208 5.94 -7.79 -16.05
N TYR A 209 5.91 -7.23 -17.27
CA TYR A 209 4.87 -7.59 -18.23
C TYR A 209 4.86 -9.09 -18.55
N SER A 210 6.06 -9.70 -18.63
CA SER A 210 6.21 -11.12 -18.96
C SER A 210 5.63 -12.08 -17.91
N LEU A 211 5.40 -11.62 -16.67
CA LEU A 211 4.73 -12.40 -15.63
C LEU A 211 3.28 -12.74 -16.05
N PHE A 212 2.66 -11.87 -16.82
CA PHE A 212 1.26 -11.99 -17.23
C PHE A 212 1.12 -12.38 -18.70
N GLY A 213 1.98 -11.87 -19.56
CA GLY A 213 1.93 -12.07 -21.02
C GLY A 213 0.74 -11.39 -21.72
N ASP A 214 -0.12 -10.71 -20.96
CA ASP A 214 -1.30 -9.99 -21.43
C ASP A 214 -1.37 -8.60 -20.77
N THR A 215 -1.85 -7.59 -21.52
CA THR A 215 -1.93 -6.21 -21.02
C THR A 215 -3.10 -6.00 -20.07
N ILE A 216 -4.20 -6.73 -20.21
CA ILE A 216 -5.37 -6.59 -19.33
C ILE A 216 -5.00 -7.17 -17.96
N ASP A 217 -4.44 -8.40 -17.94
CA ASP A 217 -4.03 -9.06 -16.70
C ASP A 217 -3.00 -8.25 -15.92
N ALA A 218 -2.00 -7.67 -16.62
CA ALA A 218 -1.00 -6.79 -16.01
C ALA A 218 -1.61 -5.50 -15.45
N VAL A 219 -2.54 -4.86 -16.18
CA VAL A 219 -3.25 -3.66 -15.71
C VAL A 219 -4.12 -3.98 -14.50
N GLU A 220 -4.87 -5.09 -14.52
CA GLU A 220 -5.72 -5.52 -13.41
C GLU A 220 -4.89 -5.86 -12.16
N TYR A 221 -3.71 -6.48 -12.34
CA TYR A 221 -2.79 -6.76 -11.24
C TYR A 221 -2.27 -5.48 -10.58
N VAL A 222 -1.75 -4.53 -11.36
CA VAL A 222 -1.31 -3.21 -10.86
C VAL A 222 -2.46 -2.50 -10.15
N ALA A 223 -3.65 -2.54 -10.72
CA ALA A 223 -4.81 -1.88 -10.14
C ALA A 223 -5.22 -2.50 -8.80
N ASP A 224 -5.12 -3.82 -8.63
CA ASP A 224 -5.42 -4.49 -7.36
C ASP A 224 -4.35 -4.19 -6.29
N LEU A 225 -3.06 -4.20 -6.64
CA LEU A 225 -2.00 -3.80 -5.72
C LEU A 225 -2.21 -2.37 -5.22
N MET A 226 -2.40 -1.42 -6.15
CA MET A 226 -2.59 -0.01 -5.82
C MET A 226 -3.89 0.23 -5.06
N ALA A 227 -4.94 -0.52 -5.36
CA ALA A 227 -6.21 -0.45 -4.66
C ALA A 227 -6.10 -0.89 -3.20
N PHE A 228 -5.41 -2.01 -2.94
CA PHE A 228 -5.24 -2.50 -1.57
C PHE A 228 -4.28 -1.60 -0.77
N LEU A 229 -3.21 -1.12 -1.41
CA LEU A 229 -2.30 -0.13 -0.84
C LEU A 229 -3.04 1.17 -0.48
N SER A 230 -3.95 1.65 -1.36
CA SER A 230 -4.76 2.85 -1.09
C SER A 230 -5.59 2.70 0.19
N ILE A 231 -6.15 1.51 0.46
CA ILE A 231 -6.93 1.29 1.69
C ILE A 231 -6.08 1.58 2.94
N LEU A 232 -4.84 1.08 2.98
CA LEU A 232 -3.92 1.31 4.08
C LEU A 232 -3.62 2.81 4.28
N TYR A 233 -3.29 3.51 3.19
CA TYR A 233 -2.90 4.92 3.25
C TYR A 233 -4.09 5.84 3.53
N GLU A 234 -5.28 5.48 3.08
CA GLU A 234 -6.51 6.22 3.42
C GLU A 234 -6.83 6.13 4.90
N GLU A 235 -6.72 4.94 5.48
CA GLU A 235 -7.04 4.71 6.87
C GLU A 235 -6.00 5.30 7.83
N GLU A 236 -4.71 5.18 7.50
CA GLU A 236 -3.64 5.53 8.44
C GLU A 236 -2.92 6.85 8.11
N VAL A 237 -3.00 7.34 6.87
CA VAL A 237 -2.32 8.57 6.41
C VAL A 237 -3.28 9.59 5.79
N ASP A 238 -4.60 9.34 5.88
CA ASP A 238 -5.65 10.23 5.35
C ASP A 238 -5.47 10.58 3.85
N THR A 239 -4.85 9.67 3.09
CA THR A 239 -4.50 9.91 1.69
C THR A 239 -4.91 8.76 0.80
N SER A 240 -5.80 9.01 -0.17
CA SER A 240 -6.11 8.03 -1.23
C SER A 240 -5.01 8.02 -2.28
N MET A 241 -4.79 6.86 -2.87
CA MET A 241 -3.96 6.70 -4.06
C MET A 241 -4.84 6.62 -5.29
N GLN A 242 -4.42 7.25 -6.38
CA GLN A 242 -5.05 7.09 -7.70
C GLN A 242 -3.98 6.89 -8.74
N VAL A 243 -4.10 5.82 -9.54
CA VAL A 243 -3.24 5.60 -10.69
C VAL A 243 -3.60 6.62 -11.76
N SER A 244 -2.68 7.54 -12.06
CA SER A 244 -2.88 8.61 -13.05
C SER A 244 -2.23 8.30 -14.39
N TYR A 245 -1.28 7.41 -14.41
CA TYR A 245 -0.58 6.92 -15.59
C TYR A 245 -0.10 5.49 -15.34
N LEU A 246 -0.18 4.63 -16.34
CA LEU A 246 0.40 3.29 -16.31
C LEU A 246 1.02 2.98 -17.67
N ARG A 247 2.31 2.64 -17.69
CA ARG A 247 3.02 2.19 -18.88
C ARG A 247 3.54 0.77 -18.69
N LEU A 248 3.17 -0.10 -19.62
CA LEU A 248 3.66 -1.47 -19.70
C LEU A 248 4.63 -1.58 -20.87
N TRP A 249 5.88 -1.97 -20.63
CA TRP A 249 6.81 -2.33 -21.68
C TRP A 249 6.56 -3.78 -22.09
N THR A 250 6.10 -3.97 -23.33
CA THR A 250 5.67 -5.29 -23.84
C THR A 250 6.75 -6.02 -24.62
N THR A 251 7.94 -5.43 -24.71
CA THR A 251 9.14 -6.03 -25.33
C THR A 251 10.38 -5.65 -24.53
N ALA A 252 11.45 -6.45 -24.66
CA ALA A 252 12.75 -6.20 -24.02
C ALA A 252 13.51 -4.98 -24.61
N ALA A 253 12.81 -4.04 -25.22
CA ALA A 253 13.36 -2.76 -25.66
C ALA A 253 13.15 -1.65 -24.64
N ASP A 254 12.74 -2.01 -23.41
CA ASP A 254 12.68 -1.07 -22.30
C ASP A 254 14.08 -0.51 -21.97
N PRO A 255 14.18 0.71 -21.40
CA PRO A 255 15.47 1.34 -21.11
C PRO A 255 16.13 0.85 -19.81
N TRP A 256 15.52 -0.08 -19.09
CA TRP A 256 15.92 -0.47 -17.75
C TRP A 256 16.92 -1.63 -17.79
N ASN A 257 18.22 -1.36 -17.65
CA ASN A 257 19.28 -2.37 -17.85
C ASN A 257 20.21 -2.53 -16.64
N GLN A 258 19.81 -2.03 -15.47
CA GLN A 258 20.66 -2.13 -14.30
C GLN A 258 20.41 -3.43 -13.51
N ALA A 259 21.42 -3.90 -12.79
CA ALA A 259 21.35 -5.15 -12.04
C ALA A 259 20.82 -4.97 -10.60
N SER A 260 20.96 -3.76 -10.02
CA SER A 260 20.50 -3.48 -8.65
C SER A 260 19.31 -2.54 -8.63
N SER A 261 18.49 -2.64 -7.60
CA SER A 261 17.33 -1.76 -7.37
C SER A 261 17.75 -0.29 -7.34
N THR A 262 18.83 0.05 -6.65
CA THR A 262 19.35 1.42 -6.55
C THR A 262 19.72 2.00 -7.90
N CYS A 263 20.45 1.23 -8.72
CA CYS A 263 20.84 1.70 -10.05
C CYS A 263 19.62 1.83 -10.99
N ASN A 264 18.63 0.94 -10.84
CA ASN A 264 17.36 1.05 -11.57
C ASN A 264 16.58 2.29 -11.14
N LEU A 265 16.55 2.64 -9.84
CA LEU A 265 15.91 3.89 -9.39
C LEU A 265 16.57 5.13 -10.01
N PHE A 266 17.91 5.16 -10.09
CA PHE A 266 18.62 6.28 -10.70
C PHE A 266 18.34 6.37 -12.20
N ASP A 267 18.37 5.25 -12.90
CA ASP A 267 18.07 5.16 -14.33
C ASP A 267 16.62 5.58 -14.60
N PHE A 268 15.69 5.08 -13.81
CA PHE A 268 14.29 5.46 -13.83
C PHE A 268 14.10 6.96 -13.61
N GLY A 269 14.72 7.52 -12.57
CA GLY A 269 14.63 8.95 -12.26
C GLY A 269 15.16 9.79 -13.41
N LYS A 270 16.32 9.43 -13.97
CA LYS A 270 16.89 10.13 -15.14
C LYS A 270 15.97 10.07 -16.36
N HIS A 271 15.48 8.88 -16.70
CA HIS A 271 14.58 8.70 -17.86
C HIS A 271 13.30 9.55 -17.69
N TRP A 272 12.71 9.54 -16.50
CA TRP A 272 11.48 10.31 -16.22
C TRP A 272 11.72 11.81 -16.21
N ASN A 273 12.84 12.27 -15.70
CA ASN A 273 13.22 13.69 -15.76
C ASN A 273 13.44 14.16 -17.20
N ASP A 274 14.07 13.32 -18.02
CA ASP A 274 14.42 13.68 -19.41
C ASP A 274 13.21 13.56 -20.36
N ASN A 275 12.29 12.59 -20.13
CA ASN A 275 11.28 12.22 -21.12
C ASN A 275 9.83 12.37 -20.63
N MET A 276 9.58 12.38 -19.32
CA MET A 276 8.24 12.29 -18.73
C MET A 276 7.88 13.50 -17.85
N ALA A 277 8.60 14.62 -18.01
CA ALA A 277 8.38 15.82 -17.20
C ALA A 277 6.95 16.40 -17.34
N GLY A 278 6.29 16.19 -18.47
CA GLY A 278 4.90 16.61 -18.70
C GLY A 278 3.83 15.74 -18.06
N GLN A 279 4.20 14.56 -17.53
CA GLN A 279 3.24 13.66 -16.90
C GLN A 279 2.91 14.11 -15.46
N SER A 280 1.67 14.59 -15.26
CA SER A 280 1.20 15.05 -13.95
C SER A 280 1.11 13.90 -12.94
N ARG A 281 1.77 14.05 -11.79
CA ARG A 281 1.83 13.04 -10.72
C ARG A 281 2.23 13.63 -9.37
N THR A 282 1.90 12.93 -8.30
CA THR A 282 2.46 13.17 -6.96
C THR A 282 3.78 12.42 -6.81
N ILE A 283 3.83 11.16 -7.30
CA ILE A 283 5.01 10.29 -7.37
C ILE A 283 4.97 9.48 -8.67
N ALA A 284 6.12 8.98 -9.11
CA ALA A 284 6.19 7.89 -10.08
C ALA A 284 6.88 6.68 -9.46
N HIS A 285 6.36 5.50 -9.74
CA HIS A 285 6.84 4.24 -9.19
C HIS A 285 7.10 3.23 -10.28
N MET A 286 8.27 2.63 -10.26
CA MET A 286 8.68 1.56 -11.17
C MET A 286 8.34 0.21 -10.56
N MET A 287 7.63 -0.64 -11.31
CA MET A 287 7.36 -2.03 -10.99
C MET A 287 8.17 -2.93 -11.91
N SER A 288 9.02 -3.79 -11.36
CA SER A 288 9.98 -4.59 -12.11
C SER A 288 9.91 -6.06 -11.73
N GLY A 289 9.87 -6.93 -12.75
CA GLY A 289 10.03 -8.38 -12.60
C GLY A 289 11.49 -8.84 -12.51
N LYS A 290 12.48 -7.92 -12.63
CA LYS A 290 13.89 -8.26 -12.52
C LYS A 290 14.26 -8.65 -11.10
N ASN A 291 15.07 -9.69 -10.96
CA ASN A 291 15.68 -10.05 -9.69
C ASN A 291 16.81 -9.04 -9.34
N SER A 292 16.41 -7.88 -8.84
CA SER A 292 17.30 -6.74 -8.55
C SER A 292 17.53 -6.51 -7.05
N GLY A 293 17.08 -7.43 -6.19
CA GLY A 293 17.36 -7.39 -4.75
C GLY A 293 16.27 -6.79 -3.87
N GLY A 294 15.17 -6.29 -4.42
CA GLY A 294 14.05 -5.71 -3.65
C GLY A 294 13.65 -4.32 -4.13
N GLY A 295 13.33 -3.42 -3.19
CA GLY A 295 12.90 -2.07 -3.49
C GLY A 295 13.87 -0.99 -3.06
N VAL A 296 13.62 0.24 -3.50
CA VAL A 296 14.31 1.46 -3.07
C VAL A 296 13.49 2.68 -3.48
N ALA A 297 13.46 3.71 -2.66
CA ALA A 297 12.77 4.95 -2.99
C ALA A 297 13.47 6.18 -2.39
N TRP A 298 13.30 7.33 -3.05
CA TRP A 298 13.67 8.60 -2.45
C TRP A 298 12.73 8.95 -1.31
N ARG A 299 13.28 9.33 -0.16
CA ARG A 299 12.49 9.63 1.03
C ARG A 299 12.00 11.07 1.05
N GLY A 300 10.70 11.27 1.37
CA GLY A 300 10.10 12.59 1.60
C GLY A 300 9.99 13.44 0.34
N VAL A 301 9.59 12.85 -0.77
CA VAL A 301 9.66 13.46 -2.09
C VAL A 301 8.31 13.75 -2.75
N LEU A 302 7.19 13.64 -2.05
CA LEU A 302 5.87 13.92 -2.63
C LEU A 302 5.87 15.26 -3.37
N CYS A 303 5.39 15.27 -4.60
CA CYS A 303 5.42 16.45 -5.48
C CYS A 303 6.81 17.04 -5.71
N GLY A 304 7.88 16.29 -5.43
CA GLY A 304 9.26 16.73 -5.62
C GLY A 304 9.62 16.86 -7.09
N GLY A 305 10.26 17.98 -7.45
CA GLY A 305 10.87 18.14 -8.75
C GLY A 305 12.19 17.36 -8.88
N PRO A 306 12.78 17.34 -10.09
CA PRO A 306 14.08 16.76 -10.32
C PRO A 306 15.19 17.35 -9.46
N PHE A 307 16.16 16.54 -9.06
CA PHE A 307 17.39 17.02 -8.42
C PHE A 307 18.61 16.18 -8.83
N ASN A 308 19.77 16.80 -8.75
CA ASN A 308 21.02 16.11 -9.05
C ASN A 308 21.45 15.24 -7.88
N TYR A 309 21.99 14.08 -8.22
CA TYR A 309 22.60 13.15 -7.29
C TYR A 309 23.94 12.64 -7.86
N ASP A 310 24.93 12.42 -6.99
CA ASP A 310 26.23 11.87 -7.37
C ASP A 310 26.22 10.35 -7.21
N THR A 311 26.27 9.63 -8.31
CA THR A 311 26.30 8.17 -8.35
C THR A 311 27.73 7.61 -8.32
N THR A 312 28.75 8.44 -8.08
CA THR A 312 30.15 7.97 -7.98
C THR A 312 30.30 6.94 -6.86
N GLY A 313 30.77 5.76 -7.22
CA GLY A 313 30.94 4.65 -6.27
C GLY A 313 29.68 3.83 -5.97
N SER A 314 28.56 4.11 -6.59
CA SER A 314 27.30 3.35 -6.42
C SER A 314 27.33 1.93 -7.02
N GLY A 315 28.31 1.63 -7.89
CA GLY A 315 28.38 0.35 -8.60
C GLY A 315 27.47 0.27 -9.85
N CYS A 316 26.82 1.38 -10.23
CA CYS A 316 25.99 1.44 -11.42
C CYS A 316 26.84 1.44 -12.70
N SER A 317 26.22 1.15 -13.85
CA SER A 317 26.86 1.22 -15.16
C SER A 317 27.21 2.65 -15.61
N PHE A 318 26.74 3.64 -14.88
CA PHE A 318 27.03 5.07 -15.03
C PHE A 318 27.56 5.64 -13.70
N SER A 319 28.29 6.75 -13.78
CA SER A 319 28.93 7.38 -12.62
C SER A 319 29.00 8.89 -12.77
N GLY A 320 28.94 9.60 -11.66
CA GLY A 320 29.02 11.05 -11.59
C GLY A 320 27.72 11.72 -11.23
N VAL A 321 27.75 13.07 -11.23
CA VAL A 321 26.59 13.90 -10.91
C VAL A 321 25.62 13.96 -12.09
N GLY A 322 24.37 13.63 -11.85
CA GLY A 322 23.31 13.66 -12.86
C GLY A 322 21.93 13.89 -12.27
N ASN A 323 20.97 14.12 -13.14
CA ASN A 323 19.58 14.40 -12.81
C ASN A 323 18.81 13.09 -12.47
N TYR A 324 19.26 12.39 -11.43
CA TYR A 324 18.76 11.06 -11.04
C TYR A 324 17.63 11.12 -10.02
N GLY A 325 17.53 12.19 -9.25
CA GLY A 325 16.58 12.33 -8.17
C GLY A 325 15.25 12.96 -8.58
N GLY A 326 14.22 12.70 -7.76
CA GLY A 326 12.86 13.22 -7.95
C GLY A 326 11.87 12.47 -7.07
N ALA A 327 10.59 12.66 -7.32
CA ALA A 327 9.52 11.93 -6.63
C ALA A 327 9.38 10.50 -7.19
N TYR A 328 10.35 9.64 -6.90
CA TYR A 328 10.50 8.32 -7.50
C TYR A 328 10.65 7.21 -6.46
N GLY A 329 10.09 6.05 -6.78
CA GLY A 329 10.28 4.77 -6.09
C GLY A 329 10.42 3.62 -7.09
N TYR A 330 10.96 2.51 -6.63
CA TYR A 330 11.21 1.30 -7.42
C TYR A 330 10.90 0.07 -6.56
N THR A 331 10.14 -0.87 -7.10
CA THR A 331 9.94 -2.21 -6.54
C THR A 331 10.39 -3.23 -7.58
N GLY A 332 11.40 -4.02 -7.24
CA GLY A 332 11.91 -5.11 -8.06
C GLY A 332 11.57 -6.48 -7.49
N SER A 333 11.97 -7.50 -8.21
CA SER A 333 11.73 -8.91 -7.84
C SER A 333 10.25 -9.23 -7.66
N MET A 334 9.37 -8.55 -8.42
CA MET A 334 7.94 -8.85 -8.39
C MET A 334 7.68 -10.18 -9.10
N ASP A 335 6.83 -11.00 -8.51
CA ASP A 335 6.50 -12.34 -9.00
C ASP A 335 5.11 -12.42 -9.66
N GLY A 336 4.19 -11.51 -9.35
CA GLY A 336 2.90 -11.38 -10.02
C GLY A 336 1.88 -12.50 -9.75
N ASP A 337 2.15 -13.44 -8.83
CA ASP A 337 1.31 -14.60 -8.62
C ASP A 337 0.22 -14.34 -7.57
N PHE A 338 -1.01 -14.56 -8.01
CA PHE A 338 -2.22 -14.36 -7.21
C PHE A 338 -2.97 -15.69 -7.02
N THR A 339 -2.27 -16.70 -6.50
CA THR A 339 -2.83 -18.03 -6.26
C THR A 339 -2.67 -18.46 -4.80
N TYR A 340 -3.45 -19.46 -4.37
CA TYR A 340 -3.30 -20.02 -3.01
C TYR A 340 -2.00 -20.81 -2.86
N GLU A 341 -1.53 -21.42 -3.94
CA GLU A 341 -0.34 -22.25 -3.97
C GLU A 341 0.94 -21.41 -3.89
N ASN A 342 0.91 -20.22 -4.49
CA ASN A 342 2.06 -19.31 -4.53
C ASN A 342 1.60 -17.86 -4.36
N PRO A 343 1.21 -17.42 -3.15
CA PRO A 343 0.59 -16.11 -2.92
C PRO A 343 1.63 -14.97 -2.87
N THR A 344 2.48 -14.85 -3.89
CA THR A 344 3.56 -13.83 -3.90
C THR A 344 3.05 -12.41 -4.01
N VAL A 345 1.80 -12.23 -4.46
CA VAL A 345 1.11 -10.92 -4.42
C VAL A 345 1.21 -10.22 -3.07
N VAL A 346 1.26 -10.98 -1.96
CA VAL A 346 1.42 -10.41 -0.62
C VAL A 346 2.77 -9.71 -0.47
N TRP A 347 3.84 -10.27 -1.07
CA TRP A 347 5.17 -9.68 -1.06
C TRP A 347 5.28 -8.48 -1.99
N ASP A 348 4.72 -8.58 -3.20
CA ASP A 348 4.66 -7.47 -4.14
C ASP A 348 3.92 -6.28 -3.51
N LEU A 349 2.83 -6.55 -2.78
CA LEU A 349 2.07 -5.57 -2.03
C LEU A 349 2.89 -4.95 -0.88
N MET A 350 3.53 -5.80 -0.06
CA MET A 350 4.35 -5.33 1.06
C MET A 350 5.50 -4.45 0.58
N ALA A 351 6.23 -4.90 -0.45
CA ALA A 351 7.36 -4.18 -1.00
C ALA A 351 6.93 -2.83 -1.62
N THR A 352 5.89 -2.83 -2.45
CA THR A 352 5.39 -1.59 -3.08
C THR A 352 4.89 -0.60 -2.02
N SER A 353 4.17 -1.09 -1.00
CA SER A 353 3.69 -0.25 0.10
C SER A 353 4.85 0.35 0.91
N HIS A 354 5.91 -0.42 1.14
CA HIS A 354 7.11 0.01 1.85
C HIS A 354 7.83 1.13 1.10
N GLU A 355 8.11 0.92 -0.19
CA GLU A 355 8.84 1.91 -0.99
C GLU A 355 8.05 3.21 -1.19
N ILE A 356 6.74 3.12 -1.40
CA ILE A 356 5.87 4.30 -1.42
C ILE A 356 5.88 4.99 -0.04
N GLY A 357 5.97 4.24 1.05
CA GLY A 357 6.11 4.78 2.41
C GLY A 357 7.33 5.69 2.57
N HIS A 358 8.45 5.36 1.93
CA HIS A 358 9.61 6.25 1.88
C HIS A 358 9.30 7.55 1.13
N ASN A 359 8.59 7.50 -0.01
CA ASN A 359 8.17 8.72 -0.70
C ASN A 359 7.31 9.61 0.21
N PHE A 360 6.52 9.02 1.10
CA PHE A 360 5.75 9.71 2.14
C PHE A 360 6.56 10.11 3.38
N SER A 361 7.88 10.04 3.33
CA SER A 361 8.84 10.46 4.37
C SER A 361 9.03 9.48 5.54
N SER A 362 8.43 8.28 5.50
CA SER A 362 8.74 7.28 6.51
C SER A 362 10.21 6.85 6.41
N LYS A 363 10.82 6.67 7.56
CA LYS A 363 12.06 5.90 7.74
C LYS A 363 11.72 4.42 7.94
N HIS A 364 12.73 3.55 7.90
CA HIS A 364 12.60 2.24 8.52
C HIS A 364 12.29 2.38 10.01
N THR A 365 11.41 1.54 10.55
CA THR A 365 10.93 1.64 11.93
C THR A 365 12.05 1.53 12.97
N HIS A 366 13.10 0.77 12.67
CA HIS A 366 14.31 0.68 13.49
C HIS A 366 15.21 1.94 13.43
N CYS A 367 14.88 2.93 12.59
CA CYS A 367 15.57 4.21 12.43
C CYS A 367 14.76 5.41 12.94
N TYR A 368 13.76 5.19 13.79
CA TYR A 368 12.89 6.25 14.29
C TYR A 368 13.38 6.98 15.54
N ALA A 369 14.55 6.62 16.10
CA ALA A 369 15.10 7.35 17.25
C ALA A 369 15.38 8.81 16.87
N GLY A 370 14.97 9.72 17.74
CA GLY A 370 15.04 11.16 17.51
C GLY A 370 13.90 11.76 16.68
N ASN A 371 13.12 10.91 16.00
CA ASN A 371 11.99 11.39 15.20
C ASN A 371 10.84 11.85 16.11
N GLY A 372 10.35 13.08 15.92
CA GLY A 372 9.35 13.70 16.78
C GLY A 372 9.83 13.89 18.23
N GLY A 373 11.15 14.02 18.47
CA GLY A 373 11.74 14.18 19.80
C GLY A 373 11.75 12.91 20.65
N ASN A 374 11.24 11.77 20.16
CA ASN A 374 11.27 10.51 20.89
C ASN A 374 12.65 9.82 20.73
N PRO A 375 13.36 9.51 21.83
CA PRO A 375 14.72 8.96 21.77
C PRO A 375 14.78 7.49 21.35
N SER A 376 13.65 6.78 21.31
CA SER A 376 13.62 5.34 21.00
C SER A 376 13.23 5.07 19.53
N GLN A 377 13.63 3.90 19.04
CA GLN A 377 13.12 3.33 17.80
C GLN A 377 11.65 2.89 17.93
N VAL A 378 10.99 2.56 16.83
CA VAL A 378 9.69 1.88 16.83
C VAL A 378 9.90 0.39 17.06
N ASP A 379 10.92 -0.20 16.42
CA ASP A 379 11.36 -1.59 16.64
C ASP A 379 12.89 -1.72 16.53
N ARG A 380 13.40 -2.92 16.73
CA ARG A 380 14.80 -3.30 16.59
C ARG A 380 14.96 -4.58 15.77
N CYS A 381 14.09 -4.79 14.81
CA CYS A 381 14.15 -5.98 13.97
C CYS A 381 15.41 -6.04 13.11
N TYR A 382 16.08 -4.89 12.89
CA TYR A 382 17.33 -4.80 12.14
C TYR A 382 18.30 -3.82 12.83
N VAL A 383 19.58 -4.16 12.87
CA VAL A 383 20.60 -3.40 13.63
C VAL A 383 21.84 -3.04 12.80
N ASN A 384 21.86 -3.39 11.52
CA ASN A 384 23.04 -3.22 10.66
C ASN A 384 22.90 -2.05 9.67
N GLU A 385 21.96 -1.14 9.89
CA GLU A 385 21.79 0.07 9.07
C GLU A 385 22.54 1.23 9.71
N GLN A 386 23.83 1.32 9.39
CA GLN A 386 24.73 2.35 9.89
C GLN A 386 25.22 3.26 8.76
N SER A 387 25.40 4.54 9.04
CA SER A 387 26.13 5.43 8.16
C SER A 387 27.66 5.28 8.37
N ALA A 388 28.44 5.62 7.36
CA ALA A 388 29.89 5.52 7.46
C ALA A 388 30.42 6.40 8.61
N GLY A 389 31.16 5.79 9.54
CA GLY A 389 31.73 6.48 10.71
C GLY A 389 30.85 6.49 11.96
N ASP A 390 29.63 5.95 11.90
CA ASP A 390 28.76 5.83 13.08
C ASP A 390 29.33 4.83 14.10
N SER A 391 29.16 5.15 15.37
CA SER A 391 29.42 4.25 16.49
C SER A 391 28.13 3.91 17.23
N CYS A 392 27.98 2.66 17.65
CA CYS A 392 26.84 2.22 18.44
C CYS A 392 26.92 2.76 19.86
N ASN A 393 25.94 3.53 20.28
CA ASN A 393 25.79 3.99 21.65
C ASN A 393 25.13 2.90 22.50
N ALA A 394 25.88 2.30 23.42
CA ALA A 394 25.40 1.21 24.24
C ALA A 394 24.23 1.59 25.18
N ALA A 395 24.12 2.87 25.58
CA ALA A 395 23.06 3.31 26.49
C ALA A 395 21.71 3.51 25.76
N THR A 396 21.74 4.02 24.53
CA THR A 396 20.54 4.26 23.72
C THR A 396 20.26 3.15 22.73
N GLN A 397 21.24 2.28 22.50
CA GLN A 397 21.22 1.21 21.48
C GLN A 397 20.90 1.77 20.07
N ASN A 398 21.46 2.94 19.77
CA ASN A 398 21.33 3.61 18.48
C ASN A 398 22.70 3.91 17.87
N TRP A 399 22.82 3.88 16.56
CA TRP A 399 23.91 4.47 15.82
C TRP A 399 23.86 5.99 15.99
N ASN A 400 25.00 6.61 16.39
CA ASN A 400 25.04 8.03 16.78
C ASN A 400 24.68 9.01 15.67
N GLY A 401 24.86 8.67 14.38
CA GLY A 401 24.56 9.55 13.26
C GLY A 401 23.14 9.35 12.70
N SER A 402 22.73 8.11 12.48
CA SER A 402 21.48 7.79 11.79
C SER A 402 20.26 7.71 12.71
N GLY A 403 20.47 7.42 14.01
CA GLY A 403 19.38 7.11 14.94
C GLY A 403 18.74 5.74 14.71
N CYS A 404 19.36 4.91 13.85
CA CYS A 404 18.94 3.53 13.64
C CYS A 404 19.39 2.65 14.80
N ALA A 405 18.67 1.55 15.02
CA ALA A 405 19.01 0.58 16.05
C ALA A 405 20.38 -0.02 15.80
N CYS A 406 21.17 -0.20 16.86
CA CYS A 406 22.42 -0.92 16.83
C CYS A 406 22.49 -2.00 17.93
N ASP A 407 23.42 -2.93 17.76
CA ASP A 407 23.65 -3.99 18.73
C ASP A 407 25.02 -3.81 19.41
N PRO A 408 25.06 -3.43 20.69
CA PRO A 408 26.31 -3.32 21.44
C PRO A 408 26.86 -4.67 21.95
N GLY A 409 26.36 -5.80 21.47
CA GLY A 409 26.85 -7.15 21.85
C GLY A 409 25.76 -8.21 22.07
N SER A 410 24.52 -7.94 21.65
CA SER A 410 23.43 -8.91 21.68
C SER A 410 22.64 -8.92 20.36
N ALA A 411 22.04 -10.06 20.02
CA ALA A 411 21.27 -10.23 18.79
C ALA A 411 20.14 -9.21 18.63
N PRO A 412 19.71 -8.89 17.40
CA PRO A 412 18.57 -8.02 17.16
C PRO A 412 17.36 -8.48 17.95
N ALA A 413 16.79 -7.59 18.74
CA ALA A 413 15.58 -7.85 19.50
C ALA A 413 14.49 -6.85 19.07
N ALA A 414 13.31 -7.35 18.73
CA ALA A 414 12.18 -6.51 18.51
C ALA A 414 11.73 -5.83 19.82
N LEU A 415 11.30 -4.58 19.72
CA LEU A 415 10.68 -3.85 20.83
C LEU A 415 9.19 -4.20 20.92
N PRO A 416 8.53 -4.07 22.09
CA PRO A 416 7.08 -4.20 22.19
C PRO A 416 6.36 -3.16 21.31
N GLY A 417 5.35 -3.59 20.55
CA GLY A 417 4.58 -2.69 19.72
C GLY A 417 4.32 -3.28 18.33
N PRO A 418 3.63 -2.56 17.42
CA PRO A 418 3.71 -2.94 16.03
C PRO A 418 5.17 -2.86 15.65
N GLY A 419 5.79 -4.01 15.54
CA GLY A 419 7.23 -4.10 15.50
C GLY A 419 7.85 -5.00 16.55
N SER A 420 7.11 -5.46 17.56
CA SER A 420 7.71 -6.22 18.64
C SER A 420 7.47 -7.71 18.55
N THR A 421 8.54 -8.47 18.37
CA THR A 421 8.59 -9.83 18.90
C THR A 421 9.33 -9.77 20.25
N THR A 422 8.64 -9.54 21.35
CA THR A 422 9.26 -9.78 22.66
C THR A 422 9.47 -11.26 22.82
N GLY A 423 10.74 -11.67 22.83
CA GLY A 423 11.10 -12.98 23.30
C GLY A 423 10.76 -14.16 22.42
N GLY A 424 10.80 -13.97 21.10
CA GLY A 424 10.93 -15.12 20.20
C GLY A 424 9.70 -16.01 20.04
N SER A 425 8.51 -15.48 20.17
CA SER A 425 7.31 -16.16 19.70
C SER A 425 7.09 -15.82 18.23
N PRO A 426 7.45 -16.71 17.30
CA PRO A 426 7.11 -16.54 15.89
C PRO A 426 5.59 -16.45 15.75
N GLY A 427 5.09 -15.54 14.90
CA GLY A 427 3.68 -15.52 14.56
C GLY A 427 2.82 -14.49 15.29
N GLN A 428 3.41 -13.49 15.94
CA GLN A 428 2.65 -12.41 16.57
C GLN A 428 2.48 -11.16 15.72
N ALA A 429 2.80 -11.22 14.41
CA ALA A 429 2.54 -10.16 13.42
C ALA A 429 2.79 -8.73 13.93
N ASN A 430 3.95 -8.48 14.53
CA ASN A 430 4.24 -7.27 15.27
C ASN A 430 5.02 -6.20 14.48
N GLY A 431 5.55 -6.54 13.31
CA GLY A 431 6.19 -5.61 12.40
C GLY A 431 5.16 -4.80 11.61
N THR A 432 5.53 -3.60 11.22
CA THR A 432 4.75 -2.78 10.28
C THR A 432 5.25 -2.97 8.86
N VAL A 433 4.52 -2.41 7.88
CA VAL A 433 4.96 -2.32 6.49
C VAL A 433 6.35 -1.66 6.38
N MET A 434 6.68 -0.69 7.23
CA MET A 434 7.98 0.00 7.22
C MET A 434 9.06 -0.70 8.05
N SER A 435 8.83 -1.94 8.52
CA SER A 435 9.79 -2.69 9.33
C SER A 435 10.58 -3.72 8.52
N TYR A 436 11.68 -4.18 9.10
CA TYR A 436 12.44 -5.34 8.63
C TYR A 436 12.16 -6.60 9.46
N CYS A 437 11.04 -6.62 10.19
CA CYS A 437 10.71 -7.75 11.06
C CYS A 437 10.48 -9.05 10.27
N HIS A 438 10.15 -8.98 8.99
CA HIS A 438 10.07 -10.14 8.10
C HIS A 438 11.41 -10.84 7.87
N LEU A 439 12.55 -10.20 8.18
CA LEU A 439 13.89 -10.82 8.12
C LEU A 439 14.17 -11.71 9.33
N LEU A 440 13.39 -11.62 10.40
CA LEU A 440 13.49 -12.49 11.56
C LEU A 440 12.88 -13.87 11.27
N GLY A 441 13.21 -14.86 12.08
CA GLY A 441 12.60 -16.19 11.98
C GLY A 441 11.08 -16.12 12.12
N GLY A 442 10.33 -16.64 11.14
CA GLY A 442 8.85 -16.54 11.09
C GLY A 442 8.32 -15.71 9.92
N VAL A 443 9.16 -14.93 9.26
CA VAL A 443 8.88 -14.23 8.00
C VAL A 443 7.63 -13.33 8.09
N THR A 444 6.59 -13.55 7.25
CA THR A 444 5.36 -12.76 7.24
C THR A 444 4.54 -12.87 8.53
N ALA A 445 4.73 -13.94 9.33
CA ALA A 445 4.14 -14.04 10.65
C ALA A 445 4.60 -12.93 11.62
N ASN A 446 5.70 -12.26 11.31
CA ASN A 446 6.25 -11.16 12.11
C ASN A 446 5.73 -9.78 11.68
N VAL A 447 4.91 -9.69 10.66
CA VAL A 447 4.48 -8.41 10.08
C VAL A 447 2.97 -8.37 9.93
N SER A 448 2.35 -7.28 10.39
CA SER A 448 0.97 -6.93 10.06
C SER A 448 0.95 -5.91 8.91
N TYR A 449 -0.08 -5.96 8.08
CA TYR A 449 -0.27 -4.98 7.02
C TYR A 449 -0.84 -3.67 7.60
N THR A 450 0.01 -2.92 8.27
CA THR A 450 -0.28 -1.65 8.95
C THR A 450 0.98 -0.78 8.98
N LEU A 451 0.81 0.52 9.08
CA LEU A 451 1.87 1.46 9.45
C LEU A 451 1.95 1.63 10.98
N GLY A 452 0.98 1.06 11.71
CA GLY A 452 0.94 0.99 13.17
C GLY A 452 -0.37 1.45 13.80
N MET A 453 -1.15 2.27 13.13
CA MET A 453 -2.35 2.87 13.71
C MET A 453 -3.37 1.82 14.14
N GLY A 454 -3.81 1.94 15.39
CA GLY A 454 -4.85 1.06 15.94
C GLY A 454 -4.41 -0.37 16.23
N HIS A 455 -3.14 -0.73 16.04
CA HIS A 455 -2.67 -2.09 16.31
C HIS A 455 -2.79 -2.42 17.81
N PRO A 456 -3.41 -3.56 18.19
CA PRO A 456 -3.73 -3.89 19.58
C PRO A 456 -2.49 -4.08 20.47
N SER A 457 -1.35 -4.41 19.88
CA SER A 457 -0.07 -4.57 20.59
C SER A 457 0.86 -3.37 20.41
N GLY A 458 0.36 -2.25 19.87
CA GLY A 458 1.17 -1.07 19.59
C GLY A 458 1.62 -0.32 20.83
N VAL A 459 2.93 -0.05 20.93
CA VAL A 459 3.48 0.80 22.01
C VAL A 459 3.46 2.27 21.61
N ALA A 460 3.65 2.57 20.34
CA ALA A 460 3.56 3.90 19.78
C ALA A 460 2.99 3.81 18.35
N PRO A 461 1.72 3.37 18.22
CA PRO A 461 1.15 2.93 16.96
C PRO A 461 0.93 4.07 15.95
N ASP A 462 0.94 5.30 16.41
CA ASP A 462 0.73 6.51 15.62
C ASP A 462 2.01 7.15 15.06
N ARG A 463 3.20 6.72 15.51
CA ARG A 463 4.45 7.41 15.18
C ARG A 463 4.78 7.40 13.68
N VAL A 464 4.60 6.28 13.00
CA VAL A 464 4.85 6.17 11.55
C VAL A 464 3.76 6.90 10.77
N PRO A 465 2.45 6.62 10.99
CA PRO A 465 1.38 7.36 10.34
C PRO A 465 1.48 8.88 10.55
N ALA A 466 1.77 9.34 11.76
CA ALA A 466 1.90 10.77 12.06
C ALA A 466 3.05 11.44 11.30
N ALA A 467 4.20 10.78 11.18
CA ALA A 467 5.33 11.29 10.41
C ALA A 467 4.98 11.41 8.92
N MET A 468 4.30 10.42 8.37
CA MET A 468 3.86 10.42 6.97
C MET A 468 2.78 11.47 6.71
N LEU A 469 1.76 11.55 7.56
CA LEU A 469 0.69 12.55 7.44
C LEU A 469 1.24 13.98 7.56
N SER A 470 2.20 14.21 8.47
CA SER A 470 2.90 15.46 8.59
C SER A 470 3.52 15.91 7.27
N HIS A 471 4.20 14.98 6.59
CA HIS A 471 4.78 15.24 5.27
C HIS A 471 3.69 15.56 4.22
N VAL A 472 2.60 14.77 4.19
CA VAL A 472 1.45 15.03 3.30
C VAL A 472 0.90 16.43 3.48
N VAL A 473 0.62 16.84 4.72
CA VAL A 473 0.08 18.18 5.05
C VAL A 473 1.02 19.29 4.57
N ALA A 474 2.33 19.17 4.86
CA ALA A 474 3.32 20.15 4.44
C ALA A 474 3.44 20.23 2.92
N ARG A 475 3.41 19.08 2.23
CA ARG A 475 3.51 19.05 0.76
C ARG A 475 2.23 19.54 0.10
N ALA A 476 1.05 19.23 0.62
CA ALA A 476 -0.22 19.73 0.13
C ALA A 476 -0.31 21.27 0.27
N ALA A 477 0.16 21.82 1.39
CA ALA A 477 0.23 23.26 1.58
C ALA A 477 1.16 23.94 0.56
N SER A 478 2.29 23.32 0.22
CA SER A 478 3.28 23.85 -0.71
C SER A 478 2.91 23.60 -2.18
N TYR A 479 2.20 22.51 -2.47
CA TYR A 479 1.88 22.05 -3.82
C TYR A 479 0.41 21.60 -3.95
N PRO A 480 -0.56 22.50 -3.74
CA PRO A 480 -1.97 22.14 -3.66
C PRO A 480 -2.55 21.58 -4.97
N SER A 481 -1.94 21.88 -6.11
CA SER A 481 -2.36 21.29 -7.39
C SER A 481 -1.84 19.87 -7.61
N CYS A 482 -0.75 19.50 -6.97
CA CYS A 482 -0.13 18.17 -7.08
C CYS A 482 -0.71 17.19 -6.05
N LEU A 483 -1.00 17.68 -4.86
CA LEU A 483 -1.57 16.91 -3.75
C LEU A 483 -2.79 17.68 -3.22
N PRO A 484 -3.93 17.58 -3.92
CA PRO A 484 -5.10 18.36 -3.58
C PRO A 484 -5.72 17.92 -2.26
N PHE A 485 -6.09 18.90 -1.47
CA PHE A 485 -6.98 18.71 -0.33
C PHE A 485 -8.42 18.78 -0.81
N VAL A 486 -9.22 17.77 -0.51
CA VAL A 486 -10.65 17.70 -0.83
C VAL A 486 -11.46 18.05 0.43
N PRO A 487 -11.93 19.32 0.59
CA PRO A 487 -12.79 19.66 1.70
C PRO A 487 -14.15 19.02 1.48
N GLY A 488 -14.65 18.28 2.42
CA GLY A 488 -16.00 17.74 2.36
C GLY A 488 -16.15 16.26 2.54
N SER A 489 -15.08 15.50 2.74
CA SER A 489 -15.21 14.35 3.59
C SER A 489 -15.61 14.92 4.96
N SER A 490 -16.87 14.73 5.33
CA SER A 490 -17.53 15.33 6.48
C SER A 490 -16.95 14.86 7.82
N VAL A 491 -15.66 15.09 8.02
CA VAL A 491 -15.01 14.94 9.31
C VAL A 491 -14.97 16.31 9.98
N LEU A 492 -16.15 16.84 10.29
CA LEU A 492 -16.24 17.90 11.29
C LEU A 492 -15.72 17.41 12.66
N PHE A 493 -15.71 16.10 12.89
CA PHE A 493 -15.27 15.50 14.14
C PHE A 493 -14.73 14.07 13.90
N ARG A 494 -13.40 13.90 13.82
CA ARG A 494 -12.73 12.58 13.89
C ARG A 494 -12.67 12.00 15.31
N HIS A 495 -13.01 12.83 16.30
CA HIS A 495 -13.16 12.41 17.68
C HIS A 495 -14.65 12.20 17.95
N GLY A 496 -15.07 10.95 18.03
CA GLY A 496 -16.35 10.62 18.56
C GLY A 496 -16.46 11.09 20.01
N PHE A 497 -17.68 11.39 20.45
CA PHE A 497 -17.97 11.70 21.85
C PHE A 497 -17.99 10.43 22.75
N GLU A 498 -17.42 9.32 22.25
CA GLU A 498 -17.54 8.00 22.88
C GLU A 498 -16.94 7.92 24.30
N ASN A 499 -16.04 8.82 24.65
CA ASN A 499 -15.44 8.90 25.98
C ASN A 499 -15.89 10.10 26.83
N ALA A 500 -16.91 10.85 26.36
CA ALA A 500 -17.44 12.03 27.02
C ALA A 500 -16.37 13.05 27.48
N SER A 501 -15.22 13.09 26.79
CA SER A 501 -14.06 13.93 27.11
C SER A 501 -13.84 15.02 26.05
N THR A 502 -13.57 16.22 26.49
CA THR A 502 -13.16 17.36 25.64
C THR A 502 -11.65 17.56 25.60
N THR A 503 -10.87 16.63 26.15
CA THR A 503 -9.40 16.78 26.28
C THR A 503 -8.65 16.75 24.97
N GLY A 504 -9.30 16.37 23.86
CA GLY A 504 -8.75 16.47 22.51
C GLY A 504 -9.02 17.79 21.78
N TRP A 505 -9.69 18.76 22.40
CA TRP A 505 -10.07 20.02 21.78
C TRP A 505 -9.10 21.13 22.20
N SER A 506 -8.42 21.73 21.23
CA SER A 506 -7.41 22.76 21.52
C SER A 506 -8.00 24.11 21.95
N THR A 507 -9.28 24.39 21.63
CA THR A 507 -10.02 25.56 22.08
C THR A 507 -11.52 25.31 21.97
N ALA A 508 -12.27 25.46 23.07
CA ALA A 508 -13.70 25.74 23.01
C ALA A 508 -13.84 27.24 22.72
N VAL A 509 -14.31 27.60 21.54
CA VAL A 509 -14.77 28.96 21.29
C VAL A 509 -16.22 29.02 21.74
N PRO A 510 -16.63 29.99 22.56
CA PRO A 510 -17.99 30.11 23.07
C PRO A 510 -19.01 30.39 21.95
#